data_ce16ff143e5177699cd2c1defe611afd
#
_entry.id   ce16ff143e5177699cd2c1defe611afd
#
_cell.length_a   1.000
_cell.length_b   1.000
_cell.length_c   1.000
_cell.angle_alpha   90.00
_cell.angle_beta   90.00
_cell.angle_gamma   90.00
#
_symmetry.space_group_name_H-M   'P 1'
#
loop_
_entity.id
_entity.type
_entity.pdbx_description
1 polymer ?
#
loop_
_entity_poly.entity_id
_entity_poly.type
_entity_poly.pdbx_seq_one_letter_code
_entity_poly.pdbx_strand_id
1 'polypeptide(L)'
;MAKQYTFEFPGTKEMFLMQIKGPDDRRRIFYIDDYIVELSENEIRFGVARGGHSGGYWFIPTITEFADKITFCGTIKYIDPYTNETGIKRIINKIEEAFIFIIFLPVLIFLEVCFFFSCVVRRILKKPIPKKETDETRLCNLMENHLGCKRVYRKAK
;
A
#
# COMPACT_ATOMS: atom_id res chain seq x y z
N MET A 1 2.22 18.93 7.97
CA MET A 1 0.98 18.24 8.42
C MET A 1 0.77 17.01 7.56
N ALA A 2 0.47 15.85 8.16
CA ALA A 2 0.17 14.64 7.41
C ALA A 2 -1.17 14.80 6.68
N LYS A 3 -1.20 14.42 5.41
CA LYS A 3 -2.40 14.49 4.58
C LYS A 3 -3.43 13.47 5.05
N GLN A 4 -4.65 13.91 5.33
CA GLN A 4 -5.75 13.07 5.78
C GLN A 4 -6.61 12.64 4.59
N TYR A 5 -6.95 11.38 4.54
CA TYR A 5 -7.79 10.78 3.51
C TYR A 5 -9.11 10.32 4.14
N THR A 6 -10.19 10.51 3.41
CA THR A 6 -11.51 10.04 3.81
C THR A 6 -12.13 9.32 2.63
N PHE A 7 -12.58 8.08 2.87
CA PHE A 7 -13.26 7.24 1.90
C PHE A 7 -14.60 6.78 2.48
N GLU A 8 -15.63 6.70 1.66
CA GLU A 8 -16.93 6.16 2.02
C GLU A 8 -17.23 4.92 1.19
N PHE A 9 -17.60 3.84 1.85
CA PHE A 9 -18.09 2.61 1.23
C PHE A 9 -19.62 2.58 1.35
N PRO A 10 -20.37 2.39 0.25
CA PRO A 10 -21.82 2.28 0.29
C PRO A 10 -22.21 0.87 0.75
N GLY A 11 -22.60 0.73 2.01
CA GLY A 11 -22.99 -0.54 2.60
C GLY A 11 -22.55 -0.73 4.03
N THR A 12 -22.88 -1.90 4.60
CA THR A 12 -22.53 -2.26 5.99
C THR A 12 -21.10 -2.79 6.09
N LYS A 13 -20.61 -2.89 7.31
CA LYS A 13 -19.28 -3.46 7.61
C LYS A 13 -19.19 -4.93 7.20
N GLU A 14 -20.25 -5.67 7.36
CA GLU A 14 -20.32 -7.07 6.94
C GLU A 14 -20.15 -7.20 5.44
N MET A 15 -20.83 -6.37 4.65
CA MET A 15 -20.70 -6.34 3.18
C MET A 15 -19.25 -6.00 2.77
N PHE A 16 -18.64 -5.01 3.41
CA PHE A 16 -17.25 -4.63 3.16
C PHE A 16 -16.29 -5.77 3.51
N LEU A 17 -16.47 -6.41 4.66
CA LEU A 17 -15.65 -7.55 5.08
C LEU A 17 -15.83 -8.76 4.18
N MET A 18 -17.05 -9.05 3.69
CA MET A 18 -17.30 -10.12 2.73
C MET A 18 -16.55 -9.89 1.41
N GLN A 19 -16.46 -8.65 0.96
CA GLN A 19 -15.73 -8.30 -0.26
C GLN A 19 -14.21 -8.56 -0.11
N ILE A 20 -13.64 -8.37 1.09
CA ILE A 20 -12.22 -8.58 1.36
C ILE A 20 -11.91 -10.06 1.63
N LYS A 21 -12.68 -10.68 2.52
CA LYS A 21 -12.39 -12.01 3.05
C LYS A 21 -12.70 -13.13 2.06
N GLY A 22 -13.62 -12.92 1.14
CA GLY A 22 -14.13 -14.01 0.32
C GLY A 22 -14.70 -15.14 1.19
N PRO A 23 -14.62 -16.41 0.74
CA PRO A 23 -15.17 -17.56 1.47
C PRO A 23 -14.32 -18.01 2.69
N ASP A 24 -13.08 -17.55 2.84
CA ASP A 24 -12.16 -17.99 3.91
C ASP A 24 -12.10 -16.97 5.05
N ASP A 25 -12.93 -17.17 6.07
CA ASP A 25 -13.11 -16.25 7.19
C ASP A 25 -12.01 -16.27 8.27
N ARG A 26 -11.05 -17.20 8.19
CA ARG A 26 -10.04 -17.41 9.24
C ARG A 26 -8.77 -16.59 9.08
N ARG A 27 -8.53 -16.04 7.90
CA ARG A 27 -7.32 -15.27 7.62
C ARG A 27 -7.41 -13.87 8.23
N ARG A 28 -6.26 -13.37 8.67
CA ARG A 28 -6.10 -11.97 9.11
C ARG A 28 -5.43 -11.09 8.05
N ILE A 29 -4.82 -11.69 7.04
CA ILE A 29 -4.11 -11.01 5.97
C ILE A 29 -4.67 -11.49 4.64
N PHE A 30 -5.10 -10.55 3.82
CA PHE A 30 -5.67 -10.78 2.50
C PHE A 30 -4.84 -10.05 1.45
N TYR A 31 -4.68 -10.68 0.31
CA TYR A 31 -3.99 -10.11 -0.83
C TYR A 31 -5.02 -9.82 -1.91
N ILE A 32 -5.06 -8.59 -2.38
CA ILE A 32 -5.90 -8.13 -3.49
C ILE A 32 -4.93 -7.56 -4.53
N ASP A 33 -4.63 -8.34 -5.57
CA ASP A 33 -3.58 -8.02 -6.54
C ASP A 33 -2.25 -7.67 -5.84
N ASP A 34 -1.77 -6.44 -6.03
CA ASP A 34 -0.54 -5.93 -5.43
C ASP A 34 -0.76 -5.28 -4.04
N TYR A 35 -1.88 -5.54 -3.40
CA TYR A 35 -2.23 -4.90 -2.13
C TYR A 35 -2.38 -5.93 -1.01
N ILE A 36 -2.16 -5.45 0.21
CA ILE A 36 -2.33 -6.22 1.43
C ILE A 36 -3.41 -5.56 2.27
N VAL A 37 -4.40 -6.32 2.71
CA VAL A 37 -5.37 -5.89 3.71
C VAL A 37 -5.18 -6.72 4.96
N GLU A 38 -4.87 -6.06 6.06
CA GLU A 38 -4.67 -6.68 7.36
C GLU A 38 -5.86 -6.37 8.26
N LEU A 39 -6.50 -7.42 8.76
CA LEU A 39 -7.63 -7.34 9.68
C LEU A 39 -7.18 -7.72 11.09
N SER A 40 -7.32 -6.80 12.04
CA SER A 40 -7.19 -7.05 13.48
C SER A 40 -8.56 -6.89 14.14
N GLU A 41 -8.68 -7.26 15.41
CA GLU A 41 -9.96 -7.19 16.14
C GLU A 41 -10.60 -5.80 16.10
N ASN A 42 -9.79 -4.74 16.15
CA ASN A 42 -10.26 -3.36 16.24
C ASN A 42 -9.76 -2.47 15.10
N GLU A 43 -8.99 -3.01 14.14
CA GLU A 43 -8.30 -2.19 13.15
C GLU A 43 -8.24 -2.88 11.79
N ILE A 44 -8.44 -2.11 10.73
CA ILE A 44 -8.20 -2.55 9.36
C ILE A 44 -7.08 -1.68 8.80
N ARG A 45 -6.08 -2.32 8.19
CA ARG A 45 -4.94 -1.64 7.57
C ARG A 45 -4.84 -2.04 6.11
N PHE A 46 -4.54 -1.08 5.27
CA PHE A 46 -4.37 -1.29 3.83
C PHE A 46 -2.95 -0.92 3.44
N GLY A 47 -2.24 -1.84 2.83
CA GLY A 47 -0.85 -1.67 2.39
C GLY A 47 -0.66 -2.01 0.92
N VAL A 48 0.48 -1.58 0.37
CA VAL A 48 0.95 -2.02 -0.94
C VAL A 48 1.86 -3.21 -0.74
N ALA A 49 1.57 -4.33 -1.40
CA ALA A 49 2.43 -5.51 -1.36
C ALA A 49 3.77 -5.18 -2.02
N ARG A 50 4.82 -5.22 -1.22
CA ARG A 50 6.20 -5.19 -1.70
C ARG A 50 6.84 -6.50 -1.30
N GLY A 51 7.51 -7.15 -2.24
CA GLY A 51 8.21 -8.40 -1.96
C GLY A 51 9.24 -8.21 -0.86
N GLY A 52 9.27 -9.13 0.10
CA GLY A 52 10.26 -9.17 1.17
C GLY A 52 9.89 -8.41 2.45
N HIS A 53 10.86 -8.29 3.34
CA HIS A 53 10.74 -7.66 4.66
C HIS A 53 10.86 -6.13 4.63
N SER A 54 10.79 -5.52 3.45
CA SER A 54 10.88 -4.06 3.31
C SER A 54 9.64 -3.38 3.85
N GLY A 55 9.84 -2.31 4.62
CA GLY A 55 8.77 -1.44 5.07
C GLY A 55 7.92 -0.89 3.92
N GLY A 56 6.72 -0.45 4.21
CA GLY A 56 5.78 0.03 3.22
C GLY A 56 4.90 1.16 3.72
N TYR A 57 4.21 1.78 2.77
CA TYR A 57 3.19 2.76 3.10
C TYR A 57 1.87 2.05 3.39
N TRP A 58 1.26 2.43 4.52
CA TRP A 58 0.02 1.88 5.01
C TRP A 58 -1.00 2.98 5.23
N PHE A 59 -2.20 2.76 4.76
CA PHE A 59 -3.37 3.54 5.14
C PHE A 59 -4.01 2.91 6.36
N ILE A 60 -4.04 3.65 7.46
CA ILE A 60 -4.57 3.21 8.76
C ILE A 60 -5.75 4.11 9.07
N PRO A 61 -6.98 3.68 8.75
CA PRO A 61 -8.17 4.48 9.01
C PRO A 61 -8.78 4.22 10.37
N THR A 62 -9.41 5.23 10.92
CA THR A 62 -10.48 5.10 11.89
C THR A 62 -11.77 4.82 11.13
N ILE A 63 -12.53 3.83 11.57
CA ILE A 63 -13.76 3.39 10.92
C ILE A 63 -14.95 3.98 11.68
N THR A 64 -15.85 4.62 10.96
CA THR A 64 -17.13 5.10 11.49
C THR A 64 -18.25 4.45 10.69
N GLU A 65 -19.13 3.74 11.39
CA GLU A 65 -20.24 3.02 10.80
C GLU A 65 -21.52 3.88 10.87
N PHE A 66 -22.23 3.96 9.75
CA PHE A 66 -23.56 4.55 9.63
C PHE A 66 -24.52 3.47 9.13
N ALA A 67 -25.81 3.75 9.15
CA ALA A 67 -26.84 2.76 8.75
C ALA A 67 -26.68 2.28 7.30
N ASP A 68 -26.23 3.16 6.40
CA ASP A 68 -26.17 2.93 4.95
C ASP A 68 -24.75 3.00 4.37
N LYS A 69 -23.76 3.38 5.18
CA LYS A 69 -22.39 3.53 4.73
C LYS A 69 -21.36 3.38 5.84
N ILE A 70 -20.13 3.09 5.44
CA ILE A 70 -18.96 3.12 6.31
C ILE A 70 -18.02 4.23 5.86
N THR A 71 -17.48 4.96 6.80
CA THR A 71 -16.46 5.98 6.53
C THR A 71 -15.12 5.55 7.09
N PHE A 72 -14.10 5.57 6.25
CA PHE A 72 -12.70 5.31 6.57
C PHE A 72 -11.97 6.66 6.58
N CYS A 73 -11.52 7.10 7.73
CA CYS A 73 -10.82 8.38 7.88
C CYS A 73 -9.44 8.16 8.48
N GLY A 74 -8.37 8.45 7.75
CA GLY A 74 -7.02 8.16 8.24
C GLY A 74 -5.92 8.86 7.47
N THR A 75 -4.69 8.45 7.78
CA THR A 75 -3.48 8.96 7.15
C THR A 75 -2.69 7.80 6.54
N ILE A 76 -1.95 8.09 5.48
CA ILE A 76 -0.98 7.16 4.91
C ILE A 76 0.34 7.38 5.61
N LYS A 77 0.88 6.32 6.22
CA LYS A 77 2.14 6.34 6.97
C LYS A 77 3.08 5.27 6.46
N TYR A 78 4.36 5.57 6.48
CA TYR A 78 5.39 4.56 6.29
C TYR A 78 5.56 3.77 7.59
N ILE A 79 5.46 2.44 7.51
CA ILE A 79 5.71 1.53 8.63
C ILE A 79 6.98 0.75 8.31
N ASP A 80 7.98 0.90 9.17
CA ASP A 80 9.19 0.09 9.14
C ASP A 80 8.86 -1.26 9.82
N PRO A 81 9.03 -2.41 9.15
CA PRO A 81 8.71 -3.73 9.70
C PRO A 81 9.52 -4.04 10.96
N TYR A 82 10.66 -3.38 11.14
CA TYR A 82 11.58 -3.62 12.26
C TYR A 82 11.31 -2.73 13.47
N THR A 83 10.26 -1.91 13.47
CA THR A 83 9.98 -0.97 14.58
C THR A 83 9.75 -1.69 15.91
N ASN A 84 9.23 -2.91 15.87
CA ASN A 84 8.93 -3.73 17.05
C ASN A 84 10.01 -4.76 17.39
N GLU A 85 11.07 -4.84 16.61
CA GLU A 85 12.14 -5.78 16.85
C GLU A 85 13.23 -5.18 17.77
N THR A 86 13.53 -5.89 18.84
CA THR A 86 14.52 -5.45 19.85
C THR A 86 15.95 -5.82 19.47
N GLY A 87 16.84 -4.85 19.57
CA GLY A 87 18.31 -5.03 19.70
C GLY A 87 18.96 -5.83 18.56
N ILE A 88 19.47 -7.01 18.89
CA ILE A 88 20.32 -7.85 18.02
C ILE A 88 19.57 -8.31 16.74
N LYS A 89 18.29 -8.67 16.84
CA LYS A 89 17.50 -9.10 15.68
C LYS A 89 17.39 -8.01 14.61
N ARG A 90 17.18 -6.77 15.04
CA ARG A 90 17.12 -5.62 14.11
C ARG A 90 18.44 -5.40 13.37
N ILE A 91 19.57 -5.64 14.06
CA ILE A 91 20.90 -5.52 13.44
C ILE A 91 21.12 -6.64 12.43
N ILE A 92 20.79 -7.89 12.79
CA ILE A 92 20.94 -9.05 11.91
C ILE A 92 20.11 -8.86 10.64
N ASN A 93 18.84 -8.48 10.77
CA ASN A 93 17.95 -8.28 9.62
C ASN A 93 18.44 -7.16 8.70
N LYS A 94 18.99 -6.07 9.27
CA LYS A 94 19.62 -5.00 8.45
C LYS A 94 20.87 -5.45 7.73
N ILE A 95 21.66 -6.33 8.34
CA ILE A 95 22.84 -6.91 7.68
C ILE A 95 22.42 -7.83 6.54
N GLU A 96 21.41 -8.66 6.74
CA GLU A 96 20.85 -9.53 5.69
C GLU A 96 20.29 -8.71 4.52
N GLU A 97 19.54 -7.64 4.80
CA GLU A 97 19.06 -6.73 3.74
C GLU A 97 20.21 -6.08 2.98
N ALA A 98 21.25 -5.61 3.69
CA ALA A 98 22.41 -5.01 3.04
C ALA A 98 23.17 -6.03 2.18
N PHE A 99 23.27 -7.28 2.62
CA PHE A 99 23.90 -8.35 1.86
C PHE A 99 23.12 -8.69 0.59
N ILE A 100 21.80 -8.84 0.70
CA ILE A 100 20.91 -9.04 -0.43
C ILE A 100 21.01 -7.87 -1.43
N PHE A 101 21.01 -6.63 -0.92
CA PHE A 101 21.16 -5.45 -1.76
C PHE A 101 22.48 -5.44 -2.53
N ILE A 102 23.60 -5.79 -1.88
CA ILE A 102 24.93 -5.85 -2.53
C ILE A 102 24.97 -6.91 -3.61
N ILE A 103 24.39 -8.09 -3.38
CA ILE A 103 24.33 -9.18 -4.37
C ILE A 103 23.50 -8.78 -5.58
N PHE A 104 22.35 -8.10 -5.36
CA PHE A 104 21.46 -7.69 -6.43
C PHE A 104 21.82 -6.33 -7.05
N LEU A 105 22.78 -5.60 -6.48
CA LEU A 105 23.19 -4.28 -6.97
C LEU A 105 23.54 -4.28 -8.49
N PRO A 106 24.31 -5.25 -9.02
CA PRO A 106 24.59 -5.29 -10.46
C PRO A 106 23.34 -5.43 -11.32
N VAL A 107 22.38 -6.23 -10.86
CA VAL A 107 21.10 -6.44 -11.56
C VAL A 107 20.27 -5.16 -11.51
N LEU A 108 20.23 -4.49 -10.38
CA LEU A 108 19.53 -3.20 -10.24
C LEU A 108 20.12 -2.13 -11.14
N ILE A 109 21.45 -2.02 -11.20
CA ILE A 109 22.14 -1.09 -12.09
C ILE A 109 21.81 -1.41 -13.56
N PHE A 110 21.84 -2.69 -13.94
CA PHE A 110 21.50 -3.11 -15.29
C PHE A 110 20.05 -2.73 -15.65
N LEU A 111 19.10 -2.96 -14.75
CA LEU A 111 17.69 -2.59 -14.95
C LEU A 111 17.51 -1.07 -15.09
N GLU A 112 18.19 -0.27 -14.28
CA GLU A 112 18.16 1.19 -14.37
C GLU A 112 18.73 1.68 -15.70
N VAL A 113 19.83 1.09 -16.18
CA VAL A 113 20.41 1.39 -17.50
C VAL A 113 19.44 1.03 -18.61
N CYS A 114 18.83 -0.16 -18.58
CA CYS A 114 17.80 -0.57 -19.56
C CYS A 114 16.59 0.36 -19.54
N PHE A 115 16.13 0.77 -18.34
CA PHE A 115 15.05 1.72 -18.21
C PHE A 115 15.42 3.08 -18.79
N PHE A 116 16.62 3.58 -18.52
CA PHE A 116 17.12 4.83 -19.10
C PHE A 116 17.12 4.78 -20.62
N PHE A 117 17.68 3.72 -21.22
CA PHE A 117 17.65 3.54 -22.68
C PHE A 117 16.23 3.50 -23.24
N SER A 118 15.34 2.79 -22.57
CA SER A 118 13.92 2.74 -22.95
C SER A 118 13.26 4.12 -22.92
N CYS A 119 13.58 4.94 -21.92
CA CYS A 119 13.09 6.32 -21.81
C CYS A 119 13.64 7.20 -22.92
N VAL A 120 14.93 7.07 -23.27
CA VAL A 120 15.57 7.81 -24.38
C VAL A 120 14.92 7.44 -25.70
N VAL A 121 14.75 6.14 -25.99
CA VAL A 121 14.09 5.66 -27.21
C VAL A 121 12.64 6.17 -27.28
N ARG A 122 11.88 6.11 -26.19
CA ARG A 122 10.51 6.65 -26.15
C ARG A 122 10.46 8.14 -26.40
N ARG A 123 11.44 8.90 -25.87
CA ARG A 123 11.55 10.35 -26.10
C ARG A 123 11.82 10.66 -27.56
N ILE A 124 12.72 9.90 -28.20
CA ILE A 124 13.00 10.02 -29.65
C ILE A 124 11.74 9.70 -30.47
N LEU A 125 11.00 8.66 -30.08
CA LEU A 125 9.77 8.24 -30.74
C LEU A 125 8.54 9.08 -30.33
N LYS A 126 8.72 10.14 -29.54
CA LYS A 126 7.63 10.99 -28.99
C LYS A 126 6.52 10.20 -28.27
N LYS A 127 6.84 9.02 -27.72
CA LYS A 127 5.90 8.21 -26.94
C LYS A 127 5.86 8.68 -25.47
N PRO A 128 4.70 8.62 -24.80
CA PRO A 128 4.62 9.02 -23.40
C PRO A 128 5.49 8.12 -22.50
N ILE A 129 6.25 8.75 -21.61
CA ILE A 129 7.04 8.04 -20.59
C ILE A 129 6.07 7.58 -19.49
N PRO A 130 6.09 6.29 -19.10
CA PRO A 130 5.24 5.80 -18.02
C PRO A 130 5.61 6.53 -16.71
N LYS A 131 4.63 7.17 -16.11
CA LYS A 131 4.81 7.77 -14.78
C LYS A 131 4.81 6.65 -13.75
N LYS A 132 5.83 6.63 -12.89
CA LYS A 132 5.87 5.72 -11.74
C LYS A 132 4.79 6.16 -10.76
N GLU A 133 3.82 5.30 -10.50
CA GLU A 133 2.78 5.57 -9.51
C GLU A 133 3.37 5.60 -8.10
N THR A 134 2.97 6.59 -7.31
CA THR A 134 3.36 6.65 -5.91
C THR A 134 2.52 5.66 -5.10
N ASP A 135 3.04 5.18 -3.97
CA ASP A 135 2.28 4.28 -3.09
C ASP A 135 0.99 4.93 -2.56
N GLU A 136 1.01 6.25 -2.39
CA GLU A 136 -0.19 7.02 -2.05
C GLU A 136 -1.26 6.88 -3.14
N THR A 137 -0.87 7.03 -4.42
CA THR A 137 -1.78 6.87 -5.55
C THR A 137 -2.29 5.44 -5.64
N ARG A 138 -1.42 4.45 -5.43
CA ARG A 138 -1.79 3.03 -5.42
C ARG A 138 -2.79 2.70 -4.31
N LEU A 139 -2.59 3.21 -3.08
CA LEU A 139 -3.52 3.00 -1.97
C LEU A 139 -4.88 3.69 -2.22
N CYS A 140 -4.88 4.88 -2.82
CA CYS A 140 -6.13 5.50 -3.26
C CYS A 140 -6.84 4.65 -4.32
N ASN A 141 -6.09 4.10 -5.27
CA ASN A 141 -6.61 3.21 -6.31
C ASN A 141 -7.22 1.93 -5.72
N LEU A 142 -6.58 1.32 -4.71
CA LEU A 142 -7.16 0.19 -3.97
C LEU A 142 -8.54 0.55 -3.41
N MET A 143 -8.62 1.66 -2.68
CA MET A 143 -9.87 2.06 -2.03
C MET A 143 -10.97 2.37 -3.04
N GLU A 144 -10.65 3.09 -4.12
CA GLU A 144 -11.64 3.56 -5.10
C GLU A 144 -12.04 2.47 -6.10
N ASN A 145 -11.08 1.77 -6.70
CA ASN A 145 -11.34 0.87 -7.83
C ASN A 145 -11.51 -0.60 -7.41
N HIS A 146 -10.79 -1.07 -6.40
CA HIS A 146 -10.89 -2.47 -5.95
C HIS A 146 -11.93 -2.65 -4.84
N LEU A 147 -12.01 -1.71 -3.91
CA LEU A 147 -12.93 -1.79 -2.78
C LEU A 147 -14.21 -0.96 -2.97
N GLY A 148 -14.37 -0.28 -4.09
CA GLY A 148 -15.59 0.45 -4.44
C GLY A 148 -15.91 1.65 -3.51
N CYS A 149 -14.91 2.15 -2.80
CA CYS A 149 -15.08 3.30 -1.92
C CYS A 149 -15.09 4.60 -2.72
N LYS A 150 -15.84 5.59 -2.27
CA LYS A 150 -15.82 6.94 -2.83
C LYS A 150 -14.94 7.84 -1.97
N ARG A 151 -14.01 8.53 -2.59
CA ARG A 151 -13.14 9.49 -1.90
C ARG A 151 -13.90 10.78 -1.61
N VAL A 152 -13.87 11.21 -0.35
CA VAL A 152 -14.48 12.46 0.10
C VAL A 152 -13.40 13.52 0.26
N TYR A 153 -13.48 14.56 -0.54
CA TYR A 153 -12.59 15.72 -0.41
C TYR A 153 -13.17 16.68 0.64
N ARG A 154 -12.54 16.78 1.81
CA ARG A 154 -12.87 17.90 2.71
C ARG A 154 -12.42 19.18 2.03
N LYS A 155 -13.36 20.07 1.69
CA LYS A 155 -13.02 21.45 1.37
C LYS A 155 -12.31 22.02 2.59
N ALA A 156 -11.04 22.44 2.42
CA ALA A 156 -10.36 23.21 3.43
C ALA A 156 -11.22 24.46 3.70
N LYS A 157 -11.65 24.62 4.96
CA LYS A 157 -12.29 25.84 5.43
C LYS A 157 -11.21 26.88 5.69
#